data_2c6d71d737c272e527b285257ebf55fe
#
_entry.id   2c6d71d737c272e527b285257ebf55fe
#
_cell.length_a   1.000
_cell.length_b   1.000
_cell.length_c   1.000
_cell.angle_alpha   90.00
_cell.angle_beta   90.00
_cell.angle_gamma   90.00
#
_symmetry.space_group_name_H-M   'P 1'
#
loop_
_entity.id
_entity.type
_entity.pdbx_description
1 polymer ?
#
loop_
_entity_poly.entity_id
_entity_poly.type
_entity_poly.pdbx_seq_one_letter_code
_entity_poly.pdbx_strand_id
1 'polypeptide(L)'
;MVSKVNGIVSMTGEKLYEPQFIDAVHKTEELMGIKTKFFVGFADINESKYHFYFEFADEKISQDIADEFARVVDRKLQEINNEYESKRASFRLKEPQAHILLNNAYARFKAACLKDGFRDGQFKFNLLMQDESRRRKFDQIERSVTLSDKIMEWANNIDENIKERKQKRTERRTQRQARKTNKK
;
A
#
# COMPACT_ATOMS: atom_id res chain seq x y z
N MET A 1 7.23 31.13 -8.82
CA MET A 1 6.58 30.94 -7.49
C MET A 1 5.31 30.15 -7.70
N VAL A 2 5.36 28.81 -7.58
CA VAL A 2 4.18 27.96 -7.80
C VAL A 2 3.36 28.01 -6.50
N SER A 3 2.17 28.61 -6.56
CA SER A 3 1.22 28.63 -5.46
C SER A 3 0.86 27.19 -5.09
N LYS A 4 1.31 26.70 -3.91
CA LYS A 4 0.87 25.43 -3.36
C LYS A 4 -0.62 25.54 -3.03
N VAL A 5 -1.46 25.10 -3.95
CA VAL A 5 -2.86 24.82 -3.63
C VAL A 5 -2.83 23.58 -2.76
N ASN A 6 -3.16 23.75 -1.47
CA ASN A 6 -3.18 22.64 -0.51
C ASN A 6 -4.13 21.51 -1.01
N GLY A 7 -3.65 20.27 -1.03
CA GLY A 7 -4.46 19.11 -1.37
C GLY A 7 -4.49 18.74 -2.87
N ILE A 8 -3.64 19.33 -3.69
CA ILE A 8 -3.45 18.93 -5.10
C ILE A 8 -1.98 18.59 -5.33
N VAL A 9 -1.72 17.47 -5.96
CA VAL A 9 -0.39 17.05 -6.39
C VAL A 9 -0.39 16.75 -7.89
N SER A 10 0.67 17.12 -8.58
CA SER A 10 0.88 16.81 -10.00
C SER A 10 2.36 16.61 -10.26
N MET A 11 2.74 15.47 -10.82
CA MET A 11 4.12 15.15 -11.20
C MET A 11 4.32 15.18 -12.71
N THR A 12 3.42 14.55 -13.45
CA THR A 12 3.51 14.37 -14.91
C THR A 12 2.39 15.06 -15.67
N GLY A 13 1.63 15.93 -14.97
CA GLY A 13 0.48 16.67 -15.49
C GLY A 13 -0.88 16.08 -15.11
N GLU A 14 -0.90 14.96 -14.35
CA GLU A 14 -2.10 14.54 -13.62
C GLU A 14 -2.35 15.52 -12.47
N LYS A 15 -3.58 15.84 -12.22
CA LYS A 15 -3.99 16.62 -11.04
C LYS A 15 -4.70 15.68 -10.09
N LEU A 16 -3.93 15.09 -9.16
CA LEU A 16 -4.51 14.23 -8.14
C LEU A 16 -4.91 15.08 -6.93
N TYR A 17 -6.18 14.99 -6.57
CA TYR A 17 -6.76 15.69 -5.43
C TYR A 17 -6.79 14.80 -4.20
N GLU A 18 -6.52 15.37 -3.03
CA GLU A 18 -6.55 14.65 -1.75
C GLU A 18 -7.89 13.89 -1.51
N PRO A 19 -9.07 14.47 -1.78
CA PRO A 19 -10.34 13.75 -1.66
C PRO A 19 -10.44 12.50 -2.56
N GLN A 20 -9.84 12.52 -3.76
CA GLN A 20 -9.81 11.37 -4.65
C GLN A 20 -8.94 10.24 -4.07
N PHE A 21 -7.80 10.60 -3.49
CA PHE A 21 -6.94 9.63 -2.81
C PHE A 21 -7.64 9.00 -1.60
N ILE A 22 -8.30 9.80 -0.77
CA ILE A 22 -9.09 9.33 0.38
C ILE A 22 -10.19 8.37 -0.07
N ASP A 23 -10.97 8.75 -1.09
CA ASP A 23 -12.06 7.91 -1.65
C ASP A 23 -11.53 6.58 -2.19
N ALA A 24 -10.41 6.61 -2.92
CA ALA A 24 -9.77 5.41 -3.44
C ALA A 24 -9.32 4.45 -2.33
N VAL A 25 -8.74 4.97 -1.23
CA VAL A 25 -8.34 4.15 -0.08
C VAL A 25 -9.57 3.54 0.59
N HIS A 26 -10.62 4.32 0.87
CA HIS A 26 -11.82 3.80 1.52
C HIS A 26 -12.54 2.74 0.67
N LYS A 27 -12.65 2.93 -0.66
CA LYS A 27 -13.19 1.92 -1.56
C LYS A 27 -12.35 0.65 -1.58
N THR A 28 -11.03 0.77 -1.45
CA THR A 28 -10.13 -0.37 -1.34
C THR A 28 -10.31 -1.12 -0.03
N GLU A 29 -10.47 -0.40 1.09
CA GLU A 29 -10.77 -0.99 2.39
C GLU A 29 -12.06 -1.83 2.36
N GLU A 30 -13.11 -1.32 1.72
CA GLU A 30 -14.37 -2.02 1.57
C GLU A 30 -14.23 -3.27 0.69
N LEU A 31 -13.52 -3.15 -0.45
CA LEU A 31 -13.34 -4.23 -1.40
C LEU A 31 -12.51 -5.38 -0.84
N MET A 32 -11.42 -5.06 -0.12
CA MET A 32 -10.49 -6.06 0.40
C MET A 32 -10.82 -6.53 1.82
N GLY A 33 -11.75 -5.86 2.51
CA GLY A 33 -12.04 -6.14 3.92
C GLY A 33 -10.89 -5.78 4.88
N ILE A 34 -9.96 -4.95 4.43
CA ILE A 34 -8.77 -4.51 5.20
C ILE A 34 -9.00 -3.08 5.66
N LYS A 35 -8.70 -2.77 6.92
CA LYS A 35 -8.85 -1.43 7.47
C LYS A 35 -7.50 -0.79 7.77
N THR A 36 -7.40 0.50 7.46
CA THR A 36 -6.27 1.33 7.86
C THR A 36 -6.62 2.20 9.08
N LYS A 37 -5.68 2.39 10.00
CA LYS A 37 -5.78 3.37 11.09
C LYS A 37 -5.34 4.76 10.63
N PHE A 38 -4.38 4.77 9.70
CA PHE A 38 -3.82 5.99 9.14
C PHE A 38 -3.21 5.68 7.76
N PHE A 39 -3.27 6.65 6.86
CA PHE A 39 -2.62 6.55 5.55
C PHE A 39 -2.19 7.93 5.06
N VAL A 40 -1.18 7.95 4.18
CA VAL A 40 -0.71 9.17 3.51
C VAL A 40 -0.05 8.83 2.18
N GLY A 41 -0.23 9.68 1.18
CA GLY A 41 0.40 9.56 -0.14
C GLY A 41 1.44 10.67 -0.36
N PHE A 42 2.59 10.29 -0.91
CA PHE A 42 3.64 11.22 -1.34
C PHE A 42 3.94 11.04 -2.82
N ALA A 43 4.00 12.16 -3.53
CA ALA A 43 4.47 12.19 -4.91
C ALA A 43 5.98 12.38 -4.95
N ASP A 44 6.69 11.43 -5.55
CA ASP A 44 8.11 11.52 -5.86
C ASP A 44 8.31 11.91 -7.32
N ILE A 45 8.67 13.18 -7.56
CA ILE A 45 8.87 13.70 -8.91
C ILE A 45 10.05 13.01 -9.60
N ASN A 46 11.12 12.71 -8.86
CA ASN A 46 12.34 12.15 -9.42
C ASN A 46 12.10 10.74 -9.96
N GLU A 47 11.28 9.97 -9.25
CA GLU A 47 10.91 8.62 -9.65
C GLU A 47 9.67 8.57 -10.53
N SER A 48 8.91 9.67 -10.66
CA SER A 48 7.58 9.71 -11.29
C SER A 48 6.66 8.64 -10.72
N LYS A 49 6.60 8.56 -9.40
CA LYS A 49 5.91 7.52 -8.64
C LYS A 49 5.24 8.11 -7.40
N TYR A 50 4.12 7.51 -6.99
CA TYR A 50 3.54 7.74 -5.67
C TYR A 50 4.06 6.72 -4.67
N HIS A 51 4.31 7.16 -3.44
CA HIS A 51 4.58 6.33 -2.29
C HIS A 51 3.36 6.39 -1.38
N PHE A 52 2.73 5.26 -1.12
CA PHE A 52 1.57 5.14 -0.24
C PHE A 52 2.01 4.48 1.06
N TYR A 53 1.79 5.16 2.17
CA TYR A 53 2.13 4.71 3.51
C TYR A 53 0.85 4.37 4.25
N PHE A 54 0.78 3.15 4.82
CA PHE A 54 -0.40 2.64 5.50
C PHE A 54 -0.06 2.15 6.90
N GLU A 55 -0.79 2.61 7.91
CA GLU A 55 -0.88 1.97 9.22
C GLU A 55 -2.14 1.11 9.21
N PHE A 56 -1.99 -0.19 9.07
CA PHE A 56 -3.12 -1.12 9.05
C PHE A 56 -3.66 -1.39 10.46
N ALA A 57 -4.96 -1.69 10.55
CA ALA A 57 -5.59 -2.09 11.81
C ALA A 57 -5.06 -3.46 12.28
N ASP A 58 -4.82 -4.38 11.36
CA ASP A 58 -4.15 -5.65 11.62
C ASP A 58 -2.63 -5.51 11.43
N GLU A 59 -1.89 -5.71 12.51
CA GLU A 59 -0.42 -5.62 12.53
C GLU A 59 0.27 -6.77 11.78
N LYS A 60 -0.47 -7.84 11.43
CA LYS A 60 0.05 -9.01 10.74
C LYS A 60 0.02 -8.88 9.21
N ILE A 61 -0.46 -7.76 8.68
CA ILE A 61 -0.44 -7.51 7.23
C ILE A 61 0.99 -7.63 6.72
N SER A 62 1.20 -8.51 5.74
CA SER A 62 2.49 -8.68 5.06
C SER A 62 2.72 -7.59 4.01
N GLN A 63 3.96 -7.45 3.55
CA GLN A 63 4.30 -6.52 2.48
C GLN A 63 3.55 -6.85 1.19
N ASP A 64 3.40 -8.13 0.83
CA ASP A 64 2.67 -8.55 -0.36
C ASP A 64 1.20 -8.11 -0.35
N ILE A 65 0.55 -8.20 0.83
CA ILE A 65 -0.83 -7.72 1.00
C ILE A 65 -0.88 -6.19 0.90
N ALA A 66 0.09 -5.49 1.47
CA ALA A 66 0.17 -4.03 1.37
C ALA A 66 0.43 -3.57 -0.08
N ASP A 67 1.27 -4.28 -0.82
CA ASP A 67 1.53 -4.01 -2.23
C ASP A 67 0.27 -4.23 -3.08
N GLU A 68 -0.48 -5.33 -2.83
CA GLU A 68 -1.76 -5.54 -3.52
C GLU A 68 -2.80 -4.48 -3.12
N PHE A 69 -2.84 -4.07 -1.84
CA PHE A 69 -3.70 -2.98 -1.40
C PHE A 69 -3.37 -1.68 -2.18
N ALA A 70 -2.09 -1.33 -2.31
CA ALA A 70 -1.68 -0.16 -3.10
C ALA A 70 -2.05 -0.27 -4.58
N ARG A 71 -1.95 -1.47 -5.19
CA ARG A 71 -2.41 -1.71 -6.57
C ARG A 71 -3.92 -1.53 -6.73
N VAL A 72 -4.71 -1.94 -5.72
CA VAL A 72 -6.16 -1.69 -5.75
C VAL A 72 -6.45 -0.20 -5.62
N VAL A 73 -5.76 0.51 -4.73
CA VAL A 73 -5.87 1.99 -4.63
C VAL A 73 -5.53 2.64 -5.96
N ASP A 74 -4.45 2.23 -6.62
CA ASP A 74 -4.05 2.72 -7.94
C ASP A 74 -5.15 2.51 -8.99
N ARG A 75 -5.76 1.32 -9.04
CA ARG A 75 -6.91 1.05 -9.93
C ARG A 75 -8.09 1.96 -9.64
N LYS A 76 -8.41 2.19 -8.36
CA LYS A 76 -9.50 3.10 -7.97
C LYS A 76 -9.19 4.55 -8.34
N LEU A 77 -7.94 4.98 -8.25
CA LEU A 77 -7.52 6.30 -8.72
C LEU A 77 -7.66 6.44 -10.23
N GLN A 78 -7.32 5.41 -11.00
CA GLN A 78 -7.52 5.40 -12.46
C GLN A 78 -9.01 5.47 -12.83
N GLU A 79 -9.90 4.81 -12.07
CA GLU A 79 -11.35 4.85 -12.29
C GLU A 79 -11.95 6.26 -12.08
N ILE A 80 -11.43 7.05 -11.13
CA ILE A 80 -12.01 8.33 -10.73
C ILE A 80 -11.29 9.56 -11.31
N ASN A 81 -10.11 9.37 -11.91
CA ASN A 81 -9.28 10.45 -12.44
C ASN A 81 -8.68 10.07 -13.80
N ASN A 82 -9.31 10.57 -14.88
CA ASN A 82 -8.88 10.28 -16.26
C ASN A 82 -7.47 10.80 -16.57
N GLU A 83 -7.03 11.91 -15.95
CA GLU A 83 -5.66 12.41 -16.13
C GLU A 83 -4.65 11.44 -15.51
N TYR A 84 -4.95 10.93 -14.30
CA TYR A 84 -4.15 9.92 -13.63
C TYR A 84 -4.08 8.62 -14.46
N GLU A 85 -5.23 8.10 -14.90
CA GLU A 85 -5.32 6.92 -15.78
C GLU A 85 -4.46 7.08 -17.05
N SER A 86 -4.60 8.20 -17.76
CA SER A 86 -3.84 8.48 -18.98
C SER A 86 -2.31 8.48 -18.74
N LYS A 87 -1.84 8.98 -17.58
CA LYS A 87 -0.41 8.95 -17.24
C LYS A 87 0.06 7.56 -16.85
N ARG A 88 -0.78 6.76 -16.17
CA ARG A 88 -0.50 5.34 -15.90
C ARG A 88 -0.43 4.53 -17.20
N ALA A 89 -1.41 4.67 -18.09
CA ALA A 89 -1.47 3.97 -19.38
C ALA A 89 -0.28 4.31 -20.31
N SER A 90 0.21 5.55 -20.25
CA SER A 90 1.37 5.98 -21.03
C SER A 90 2.73 5.74 -20.38
N PHE A 91 2.77 5.07 -19.22
CA PHE A 91 3.97 4.80 -18.41
C PHE A 91 4.76 6.04 -17.98
N ARG A 92 4.19 7.23 -18.09
CA ARG A 92 4.77 8.46 -17.55
C ARG A 92 4.71 8.50 -16.03
N LEU A 93 3.67 7.89 -15.47
CA LEU A 93 3.49 7.67 -14.06
C LEU A 93 3.69 6.17 -13.77
N LYS A 94 4.66 5.85 -12.93
CA LYS A 94 4.96 4.47 -12.54
C LYS A 94 3.95 3.96 -11.52
N GLU A 95 3.95 2.64 -11.34
CA GLU A 95 3.17 1.97 -10.30
C GLU A 95 3.53 2.51 -8.91
N PRO A 96 2.55 2.77 -8.04
CA PRO A 96 2.82 3.24 -6.69
C PRO A 96 3.52 2.17 -5.86
N GLN A 97 4.25 2.61 -4.85
CA GLN A 97 4.92 1.73 -3.90
C GLN A 97 4.22 1.81 -2.55
N ALA A 98 3.98 0.65 -1.94
CA ALA A 98 3.42 0.54 -0.60
C ALA A 98 4.51 0.55 0.47
N HIS A 99 4.20 1.18 1.60
CA HIS A 99 5.02 1.21 2.80
C HIS A 99 4.13 0.93 4.01
N ILE A 100 4.53 0.00 4.87
CA ILE A 100 3.79 -0.31 6.09
C ILE A 100 4.36 0.52 7.22
N LEU A 101 3.51 1.26 7.91
CA LEU A 101 3.88 2.09 9.04
C LEU A 101 3.78 1.32 10.37
N LEU A 102 4.64 1.71 11.32
CA LEU A 102 4.54 1.28 12.71
C LEU A 102 3.29 1.90 13.36
N ASN A 103 2.78 1.26 14.40
CA ASN A 103 1.65 1.75 15.18
C ASN A 103 1.86 3.17 15.70
N ASN A 104 0.75 3.93 15.73
CA ASN A 104 0.71 5.34 16.12
C ASN A 104 1.55 6.23 15.20
N ALA A 105 1.56 5.93 13.90
CA ALA A 105 2.36 6.62 12.89
C ALA A 105 2.13 8.14 12.89
N TYR A 106 0.88 8.58 12.92
CA TYR A 106 0.57 10.02 12.96
C TYR A 106 1.16 10.72 14.20
N ALA A 107 1.05 10.12 15.38
CA ALA A 107 1.58 10.70 16.62
C ALA A 107 3.11 10.75 16.59
N ARG A 108 3.75 9.69 16.07
CA ARG A 108 5.23 9.64 15.87
C ARG A 108 5.70 10.71 14.89
N PHE A 109 5.03 10.85 13.76
CA PHE A 109 5.31 11.88 12.76
C PHE A 109 5.14 13.28 13.34
N LYS A 110 4.03 13.56 14.04
CA LYS A 110 3.78 14.84 14.69
C LYS A 110 4.89 15.16 15.69
N ALA A 111 5.27 14.20 16.54
CA ALA A 111 6.36 14.38 17.50
C ALA A 111 7.71 14.70 16.82
N ALA A 112 8.02 14.03 15.69
CA ALA A 112 9.21 14.33 14.91
C ALA A 112 9.20 15.75 14.33
N CYS A 113 8.05 16.21 13.82
CA CYS A 113 7.90 17.57 13.32
C CYS A 113 8.07 18.64 14.43
N LEU A 114 7.50 18.39 15.61
CA LEU A 114 7.62 19.31 16.76
C LEU A 114 9.06 19.43 17.24
N LYS A 115 9.86 18.34 17.21
CA LYS A 115 11.28 18.37 17.52
C LYS A 115 12.07 19.25 16.56
N ASP A 116 11.63 19.33 15.29
CA ASP A 116 12.24 20.19 14.27
C ASP A 116 11.74 21.65 14.32
N GLY A 117 11.01 22.04 15.38
CA GLY A 117 10.60 23.42 15.63
C GLY A 117 9.26 23.83 15.02
N PHE A 118 8.47 22.88 14.50
CA PHE A 118 7.10 23.19 14.09
C PHE A 118 6.23 23.50 15.32
N ARG A 119 5.44 24.57 15.23
CA ARG A 119 4.50 24.95 16.30
C ARG A 119 3.22 24.11 16.18
N ASP A 120 2.76 23.53 17.28
CA ASP A 120 1.57 22.64 17.28
C ASP A 120 0.32 23.32 16.68
N GLY A 121 0.06 24.57 17.03
CA GLY A 121 -1.09 25.33 16.50
C GLY A 121 -1.02 25.69 15.00
N GLN A 122 0.10 25.46 14.33
CA GLN A 122 0.30 25.72 12.89
C GLN A 122 0.50 24.44 12.10
N PHE A 123 0.37 23.27 12.74
CA PHE A 123 0.56 21.98 12.13
C PHE A 123 -0.64 21.60 11.24
N LYS A 124 -0.54 21.95 9.95
CA LYS A 124 -1.48 21.48 8.94
C LYS A 124 -0.94 20.20 8.32
N PHE A 125 -1.77 19.18 8.30
CA PHE A 125 -1.44 17.89 7.74
C PHE A 125 -2.38 17.58 6.56
N ASN A 126 -1.81 17.25 5.42
CA ASN A 126 -2.54 16.76 4.25
C ASN A 126 -2.24 15.27 4.08
N LEU A 127 -3.24 14.51 3.65
CA LEU A 127 -3.08 13.08 3.37
C LEU A 127 -2.46 12.82 1.98
N LEU A 128 -2.34 13.86 1.15
CA LEU A 128 -1.65 13.79 -0.14
C LEU A 128 -0.67 14.96 -0.25
N MET A 129 0.62 14.66 -0.40
CA MET A 129 1.70 15.65 -0.35
C MET A 129 2.78 15.43 -1.40
N GLN A 130 3.54 16.52 -1.65
CA GLN A 130 4.76 16.54 -2.44
C GLN A 130 5.86 17.23 -1.62
N ASP A 131 6.16 16.67 -0.46
CA ASP A 131 7.13 17.24 0.50
C ASP A 131 8.10 16.14 0.94
N GLU A 132 9.27 16.12 0.31
CA GLU A 132 10.28 15.09 0.56
C GLU A 132 10.80 15.13 2.00
N SER A 133 10.86 16.30 2.65
CA SER A 133 11.32 16.39 4.02
C SER A 133 10.37 15.71 4.99
N ARG A 134 9.05 15.77 4.71
CA ARG A 134 8.03 15.05 5.45
C ARG A 134 8.02 13.57 5.10
N ARG A 135 8.22 13.20 3.83
CA ARG A 135 8.34 11.81 3.41
C ARG A 135 9.44 11.08 4.18
N ARG A 136 10.64 11.66 4.26
CA ARG A 136 11.78 11.08 5.01
C ARG A 136 11.47 10.81 6.48
N LYS A 137 10.55 11.57 7.10
CA LYS A 137 10.10 11.29 8.46
C LYS A 137 9.20 10.05 8.54
N PHE A 138 8.39 9.82 7.49
CA PHE A 138 7.60 8.59 7.37
C PHE A 138 8.50 7.39 7.11
N ASP A 139 9.54 7.51 6.29
CA ASP A 139 10.53 6.45 6.08
C ASP A 139 11.18 5.98 7.41
N GLN A 140 11.38 6.89 8.37
CA GLN A 140 11.92 6.57 9.70
C GLN A 140 10.95 5.82 10.62
N ILE A 141 9.66 5.87 10.34
CA ILE A 141 8.62 5.17 11.09
C ILE A 141 7.98 4.05 10.28
N GLU A 142 8.54 3.75 9.12
CA GLU A 142 8.20 2.59 8.32
C GLU A 142 8.58 1.31 9.08
N ARG A 143 7.72 0.30 9.00
CA ARG A 143 8.03 -1.03 9.52
C ARG A 143 9.10 -1.65 8.65
N SER A 144 10.34 -1.69 9.13
CA SER A 144 11.41 -2.40 8.44
C SER A 144 11.07 -3.89 8.40
N VAL A 145 11.04 -4.45 7.21
CA VAL A 145 10.97 -5.91 7.03
C VAL A 145 12.35 -6.46 7.40
N THR A 146 12.46 -7.03 8.58
CA THR A 146 13.73 -7.61 9.05
C THR A 146 14.05 -8.86 8.24
N LEU A 147 15.33 -9.25 8.20
CA LEU A 147 15.75 -10.49 7.56
C LEU A 147 15.02 -11.71 8.15
N SER A 148 14.72 -11.68 9.46
CA SER A 148 13.92 -12.71 10.13
C SER A 148 12.49 -12.79 9.60
N ASP A 149 11.85 -11.65 9.33
CA ASP A 149 10.49 -11.62 8.77
C ASP A 149 10.46 -12.23 7.38
N LYS A 150 11.46 -11.89 6.53
CA LYS A 150 11.61 -12.50 5.19
C LYS A 150 11.83 -14.01 5.26
N ILE A 151 12.63 -14.48 6.21
CA ILE A 151 12.87 -15.92 6.42
C ILE A 151 11.59 -16.62 6.90
N MET A 152 10.84 -16.01 7.82
CA MET A 152 9.57 -16.57 8.29
C MET A 152 8.51 -16.62 7.18
N GLU A 153 8.41 -15.58 6.38
CA GLU A 153 7.51 -15.53 5.22
C GLU A 153 7.88 -16.61 4.17
N TRP A 154 9.17 -16.75 3.86
CA TRP A 154 9.67 -17.82 2.98
C TRP A 154 9.36 -19.21 3.54
N ALA A 155 9.54 -19.44 4.84
CA ALA A 155 9.23 -20.71 5.49
C ALA A 155 7.73 -21.04 5.46
N ASN A 156 6.87 -20.04 5.72
CA ASN A 156 5.41 -20.19 5.63
C ASN A 156 4.96 -20.52 4.20
N ASN A 157 5.51 -19.85 3.19
CA ASN A 157 5.22 -20.13 1.78
C ASN A 157 5.63 -21.57 1.38
N ILE A 158 6.74 -22.09 1.92
CA ILE A 158 7.14 -23.49 1.69
C ILE A 158 6.12 -24.44 2.32
N ASP A 159 5.72 -24.20 3.57
CA ASP A 159 4.77 -25.06 4.28
C ASP A 159 3.39 -25.09 3.58
N GLU A 160 2.90 -23.98 3.08
CA GLU A 160 1.67 -23.92 2.30
C GLU A 160 1.79 -24.71 0.99
N ASN A 161 2.86 -24.51 0.25
CA ASN A 161 3.14 -25.27 -0.97
C ASN A 161 3.23 -26.81 -0.72
N ILE A 162 3.81 -27.21 0.41
CA ILE A 162 3.85 -28.64 0.82
C ILE A 162 2.46 -29.15 1.15
N LYS A 163 1.63 -28.37 1.86
CA LYS A 163 0.22 -28.74 2.17
C LYS A 163 -0.59 -28.92 0.90
N GLU A 164 -0.53 -27.96 -0.02
CA GLU A 164 -1.22 -28.07 -1.31
C GLU A 164 -0.80 -29.28 -2.13
N ARG A 165 0.51 -29.56 -2.20
CA ARG A 165 1.02 -30.76 -2.92
C ARG A 165 0.52 -32.04 -2.29
N LYS A 166 0.45 -32.14 -0.95
CA LYS A 166 -0.10 -33.29 -0.23
C LYS A 166 -1.60 -33.46 -0.52
N GLN A 167 -2.35 -32.36 -0.48
CA GLN A 167 -3.79 -32.38 -0.77
C GLN A 167 -4.07 -32.84 -2.20
N LYS A 168 -3.40 -32.26 -3.19
CA LYS A 168 -3.53 -32.69 -4.61
C LYS A 168 -3.14 -34.16 -4.83
N ARG A 169 -2.18 -34.69 -4.08
CA ARG A 169 -1.82 -36.13 -4.11
C ARG A 169 -2.94 -37.01 -3.54
N THR A 170 -3.53 -36.60 -2.44
CA THR A 170 -4.64 -37.33 -1.81
C THR A 170 -5.86 -37.37 -2.73
N GLU A 171 -6.26 -36.23 -3.30
CA GLU A 171 -7.36 -36.13 -4.25
C GLU A 171 -7.16 -37.05 -5.48
N ARG A 172 -5.93 -37.03 -6.05
CA ARG A 172 -5.60 -37.93 -7.18
C ARG A 172 -5.67 -39.40 -6.81
N ARG A 173 -5.32 -39.79 -5.57
CA ARG A 173 -5.42 -41.17 -5.08
C ARG A 173 -6.91 -41.60 -4.93
N THR A 174 -7.72 -40.73 -4.34
CA THR A 174 -9.17 -40.98 -4.18
C THR A 174 -9.87 -41.10 -5.52
N GLN A 175 -9.57 -40.21 -6.48
CA GLN A 175 -10.12 -40.30 -7.83
C GLN A 175 -9.72 -41.60 -8.57
N ARG A 176 -8.47 -42.04 -8.40
CA ARG A 176 -8.01 -43.32 -8.99
C ARG A 176 -8.69 -44.52 -8.37
N GLN A 177 -8.97 -44.50 -7.07
CA GLN A 177 -9.71 -45.60 -6.39
C GLN A 177 -11.17 -45.64 -6.85
N ALA A 178 -11.85 -44.47 -6.92
CA ALA A 178 -13.22 -44.37 -7.39
C ALA A 178 -13.39 -44.89 -8.85
N ARG A 179 -12.42 -44.59 -9.72
CA ARG A 179 -12.41 -45.10 -11.10
C ARG A 179 -12.22 -46.62 -11.22
N LYS A 180 -11.52 -47.24 -10.24
CA LYS A 180 -11.37 -48.71 -10.21
C LYS A 180 -12.59 -49.43 -9.69
N THR A 181 -13.35 -48.83 -8.75
CA THR A 181 -14.60 -49.39 -8.22
C THR A 181 -15.74 -49.32 -9.23
N ASN A 182 -15.81 -48.31 -10.08
CA ASN A 182 -16.84 -48.17 -11.12
C ASN A 182 -16.59 -49.03 -12.39
N LYS A 183 -15.51 -49.79 -12.46
CA LYS A 183 -15.20 -50.71 -13.57
C LYS A 183 -15.40 -52.18 -13.24
N LYS A 184 -15.93 -52.48 -12.09
CA LYS A 184 -16.42 -53.83 -11.70
C LYS A 184 -17.93 -53.83 -11.68
#